data_5399e69cb87b8b211221c8c2bfc95b71
#
_entry.id   5399e69cb87b8b211221c8c2bfc95b71
#
_cell.length_a   1.000
_cell.length_b   1.000
_cell.length_c   1.000
_cell.angle_alpha   90.00
_cell.angle_beta   90.00
_cell.angle_gamma   90.00
#
_symmetry.space_group_name_H-M   'P 1'
#
loop_
_entity.id
_entity.type
_entity.pdbx_description
1 polymer ?
#
loop_
_entity_poly.entity_id
_entity_poly.type
_entity_poly.pdbx_seq_one_letter_code
_entity_poly.pdbx_strand_id
1 'polypeptide(L)'
;YKLLIILSFILFFKQLVADENLDKGKVIAENICSVCHGVNGQANTGGNSVLVPHLTAQNEFYLIEKLKDYKSKKLEHHQMSLIADMLSVDDIKNVSKWYSSIKIEIEDIEK
;
A
#
# COMPACT_ATOMS: atom_id res chain seq x y z
N TYR A 1 -24.16 -31.47 -1.20
CA TYR A 1 -22.75 -31.91 -1.21
C TYR A 1 -21.92 -31.19 -2.29
N LYS A 2 -22.32 -31.30 -3.56
CA LYS A 2 -21.61 -30.65 -4.68
C LYS A 2 -21.59 -29.12 -4.57
N LEU A 3 -22.68 -28.52 -4.13
CA LEU A 3 -22.77 -27.06 -3.94
C LEU A 3 -21.84 -26.55 -2.84
N LEU A 4 -21.71 -27.28 -1.74
CA LEU A 4 -20.82 -26.96 -0.64
C LEU A 4 -19.34 -27.04 -1.05
N ILE A 5 -18.98 -28.04 -1.86
CA ILE A 5 -17.61 -28.20 -2.38
C ILE A 5 -17.25 -27.06 -3.33
N ILE A 6 -18.16 -26.67 -4.21
CA ILE A 6 -17.96 -25.55 -5.14
C ILE A 6 -17.79 -24.22 -4.37
N LEU A 7 -18.62 -23.98 -3.36
CA LEU A 7 -18.55 -22.77 -2.54
C LEU A 7 -17.21 -22.71 -1.77
N SER A 8 -16.76 -23.82 -1.20
CA SER A 8 -15.47 -23.92 -0.52
C SER A 8 -14.30 -23.65 -1.47
N PHE A 9 -14.36 -24.16 -2.69
CA PHE A 9 -13.32 -23.94 -3.70
C PHE A 9 -13.23 -22.48 -4.14
N ILE A 10 -14.38 -21.81 -4.31
CA ILE A 10 -14.44 -20.39 -4.66
C ILE A 10 -13.84 -19.52 -3.55
N LEU A 11 -14.13 -19.83 -2.28
CA LEU A 11 -13.59 -19.09 -1.14
C LEU A 11 -12.07 -19.25 -1.04
N PHE A 12 -11.56 -20.47 -1.24
CA PHE A 12 -10.13 -20.75 -1.22
C PHE A 12 -9.37 -20.02 -2.33
N PHE A 13 -9.95 -19.98 -3.53
CA PHE A 13 -9.34 -19.29 -4.67
C PHE A 13 -9.26 -17.77 -4.46
N LYS A 14 -10.29 -17.15 -3.84
CA LYS A 14 -10.25 -15.72 -3.49
C LYS A 14 -9.15 -15.38 -2.48
N GLN A 15 -8.89 -16.27 -1.53
CA GLN A 15 -7.83 -16.08 -0.55
C GLN A 15 -6.45 -16.11 -1.20
N LEU A 16 -6.21 -17.04 -2.12
CA LEU A 16 -4.94 -17.17 -2.82
C LEU A 16 -4.58 -15.92 -3.65
N VAL A 17 -5.56 -15.37 -4.36
CA VAL A 17 -5.37 -14.13 -5.16
C VAL A 17 -5.15 -12.90 -4.26
N ALA A 18 -5.77 -12.87 -3.09
CA ALA A 18 -5.59 -11.78 -2.14
C ALA A 18 -4.15 -11.72 -1.59
N ASP A 19 -3.55 -12.87 -1.30
CA ASP A 19 -2.17 -12.96 -0.81
C ASP A 19 -1.16 -12.57 -1.90
N GLU A 20 -1.36 -13.02 -3.14
CA GLU A 20 -0.51 -12.65 -4.28
C GLU A 20 -0.47 -11.12 -4.50
N ASN A 21 -1.60 -10.45 -4.39
CA ASN A 21 -1.67 -8.99 -4.55
C ASN A 21 -0.97 -8.25 -3.41
N LEU A 22 -1.01 -8.79 -2.20
CA LEU A 22 -0.30 -8.24 -1.06
C LEU A 22 1.21 -8.35 -1.23
N ASP A 23 1.70 -9.50 -1.69
CA ASP A 23 3.13 -9.73 -1.97
C ASP A 23 3.63 -8.81 -3.09
N LYS A 24 2.87 -8.64 -4.17
CA LYS A 24 3.18 -7.66 -5.23
C LYS A 24 3.26 -6.25 -4.68
N GLY A 25 2.35 -5.87 -3.81
CA GLY A 25 2.35 -4.57 -3.14
C GLY A 25 3.60 -4.36 -2.28
N LYS A 26 4.02 -5.39 -1.55
CA LYS A 26 5.27 -5.38 -0.77
C LYS A 26 6.49 -5.16 -1.65
N VAL A 27 6.60 -5.89 -2.76
CA VAL A 27 7.70 -5.75 -3.70
C VAL A 27 7.79 -4.32 -4.28
N ILE A 28 6.66 -3.72 -4.61
CA ILE A 28 6.61 -2.32 -5.06
C ILE A 28 7.06 -1.37 -3.95
N ALA A 29 6.58 -1.59 -2.73
CA ALA A 29 6.98 -0.79 -1.56
C ALA A 29 8.50 -0.88 -1.32
N GLU A 30 9.08 -2.06 -1.39
CA GLU A 30 10.52 -2.29 -1.20
C GLU A 30 11.38 -1.61 -2.26
N ASN A 31 10.98 -1.70 -3.52
CA ASN A 31 11.81 -1.24 -4.64
C ASN A 31 11.61 0.23 -5.01
N ILE A 32 10.47 0.82 -4.71
CA ILE A 32 10.11 2.16 -5.18
C ILE A 32 9.86 3.12 -4.03
N CYS A 33 9.08 2.71 -3.02
CA CYS A 33 8.56 3.63 -2.01
C CYS A 33 9.44 3.75 -0.77
N SER A 34 10.18 2.69 -0.44
CA SER A 34 10.86 2.51 0.84
C SER A 34 11.95 3.54 1.13
N VAL A 35 12.58 4.07 0.08
CA VAL A 35 13.66 5.07 0.22
C VAL A 35 13.19 6.29 1.04
N CYS A 36 11.94 6.71 0.84
CA CYS A 36 11.35 7.84 1.54
C CYS A 36 10.36 7.43 2.63
N HIS A 37 9.47 6.49 2.30
CA HIS A 37 8.35 6.11 3.16
C HIS A 37 8.61 4.92 4.08
N GLY A 38 9.72 4.18 3.89
CA GLY A 38 9.95 2.91 4.56
C GLY A 38 9.10 1.76 4.00
N VAL A 39 9.56 0.52 4.15
CA VAL A 39 8.81 -0.67 3.71
C VAL A 39 7.52 -0.84 4.50
N ASN A 40 7.56 -0.52 5.79
CA ASN A 40 6.42 -0.54 6.70
C ASN A 40 5.61 0.77 6.71
N GLY A 41 5.96 1.74 5.86
CA GLY A 41 5.30 3.02 5.78
C GLY A 41 5.69 4.03 6.85
N GLN A 42 6.65 3.72 7.70
CA GLN A 42 7.25 4.67 8.62
C GLN A 42 8.35 5.44 7.88
N ALA A 43 8.07 6.70 7.58
CA ALA A 43 9.02 7.56 6.89
C ALA A 43 10.29 7.70 7.74
N ASN A 44 11.43 7.41 7.13
CA ASN A 44 12.72 7.59 7.78
C ASN A 44 13.06 9.08 7.88
N THR A 45 13.52 9.49 9.05
CA THR A 45 13.83 10.90 9.35
C THR A 45 15.18 11.38 8.81
N GLY A 46 15.67 10.80 7.72
CA GLY A 46 16.92 11.21 7.08
C GLY A 46 16.79 12.58 6.37
N GLY A 47 16.97 13.64 7.08
CA GLY A 47 17.29 14.95 6.52
C GLY A 47 16.12 15.82 6.04
N ASN A 48 15.17 15.32 5.26
CA ASN A 48 14.03 16.09 4.73
C ASN A 48 12.67 15.46 5.04
N SER A 49 12.61 14.63 6.02
CA SER A 49 11.48 13.77 6.33
C SER A 49 10.25 14.49 6.87
N VAL A 50 10.35 15.74 7.29
CA VAL A 50 9.20 16.55 7.70
C VAL A 50 8.15 16.66 6.58
N LEU A 51 8.58 16.48 5.32
CA LEU A 51 7.72 16.53 4.14
C LEU A 51 7.28 15.15 3.65
N VAL A 52 7.78 14.06 4.25
CA VAL A 52 7.45 12.69 3.85
C VAL A 52 6.45 12.10 4.85
N PRO A 53 5.20 11.86 4.45
CA PRO A 53 4.20 11.33 5.36
C PRO A 53 4.40 9.86 5.68
N HIS A 54 3.98 9.43 6.86
CA HIS A 54 3.81 8.03 7.17
C HIS A 54 2.65 7.43 6.37
N LEU A 55 2.85 6.20 5.87
CA LEU A 55 1.85 5.45 5.12
C LEU A 55 1.31 4.24 5.90
N THR A 56 1.93 3.92 7.04
CA THR A 56 1.58 2.78 7.89
C THR A 56 0.10 2.81 8.25
N ALA A 57 -0.62 1.72 7.96
CA ALA A 57 -2.04 1.56 8.28
C ALA A 57 -2.95 2.66 7.71
N GLN A 58 -2.50 3.39 6.70
CA GLN A 58 -3.34 4.39 6.04
C GLN A 58 -4.48 3.69 5.29
N ASN A 59 -5.62 4.37 5.15
CA ASN A 59 -6.77 3.84 4.44
C ASN A 59 -6.42 3.51 2.98
N GLU A 60 -6.73 2.28 2.54
CA GLU A 60 -6.39 1.79 1.20
C GLU A 60 -6.99 2.67 0.09
N PHE A 61 -8.27 3.02 0.22
CA PHE A 61 -8.95 3.84 -0.76
C PHE A 61 -8.33 5.24 -0.86
N TYR A 62 -7.99 5.83 0.28
CA TYR A 62 -7.30 7.12 0.31
C TYR A 62 -5.95 7.06 -0.43
N LEU A 63 -5.14 6.03 -0.21
CA LEU A 63 -3.87 5.85 -0.89
C LEU A 63 -4.04 5.70 -2.40
N ILE A 64 -5.03 4.89 -2.84
CA ILE A 64 -5.35 4.70 -4.26
C ILE A 64 -5.71 6.04 -4.92
N GLU A 65 -6.60 6.80 -4.31
CA GLU A 65 -7.05 8.08 -4.89
C GLU A 65 -5.91 9.10 -4.92
N LYS A 66 -5.07 9.18 -3.90
CA LYS A 66 -3.91 10.08 -3.91
C LYS A 66 -2.90 9.73 -4.98
N LEU A 67 -2.58 8.46 -5.16
CA LEU A 67 -1.67 8.02 -6.22
C LEU A 67 -2.24 8.29 -7.61
N LYS A 68 -3.54 8.09 -7.82
CA LYS A 68 -4.22 8.47 -9.06
C LYS A 68 -4.21 9.97 -9.31
N ASP A 69 -4.44 10.77 -8.27
CA ASP A 69 -4.42 12.24 -8.36
C ASP A 69 -3.02 12.74 -8.77
N TYR A 70 -1.94 12.17 -8.22
CA TYR A 70 -0.58 12.46 -8.65
C TYR A 70 -0.31 12.01 -10.08
N LYS A 71 -0.74 10.81 -10.45
CA LYS A 71 -0.56 10.25 -11.80
C LYS A 71 -1.28 11.06 -12.86
N SER A 72 -2.50 11.51 -12.59
CA SER A 72 -3.30 12.36 -13.50
C SER A 72 -2.89 13.83 -13.46
N LYS A 73 -1.97 14.21 -12.57
CA LYS A 73 -1.55 15.61 -12.33
C LYS A 73 -2.67 16.53 -11.84
N LYS A 74 -3.74 15.94 -11.32
CA LYS A 74 -4.77 16.66 -10.58
C LYS A 74 -4.20 17.21 -9.27
N LEU A 75 -3.25 16.49 -8.68
CA LEU A 75 -2.42 16.91 -7.55
C LEU A 75 -0.96 16.92 -8.03
N GLU A 76 -0.34 18.09 -8.03
CA GLU A 76 1.04 18.25 -8.43
C GLU A 76 2.00 18.13 -7.24
N HIS A 77 2.99 17.27 -7.37
CA HIS A 77 4.08 17.12 -6.42
C HIS A 77 5.33 16.66 -7.16
N HIS A 78 6.43 17.38 -7.04
CA HIS A 78 7.63 17.15 -7.83
C HIS A 78 8.08 15.69 -7.84
N GLN A 79 8.17 15.03 -6.69
CA GLN A 79 8.61 13.63 -6.61
C GLN A 79 7.46 12.64 -6.79
N MET A 80 6.32 12.83 -6.09
CA MET A 80 5.24 11.86 -6.11
C MET A 80 4.55 11.76 -7.47
N SER A 81 4.49 12.84 -8.25
CA SER A 81 3.96 12.77 -9.62
C SER A 81 4.85 11.91 -10.53
N LEU A 82 6.18 12.00 -10.39
CA LEU A 82 7.11 11.15 -11.13
C LEU A 82 7.00 9.68 -10.72
N ILE A 83 6.90 9.40 -9.43
CA ILE A 83 6.73 8.04 -8.92
C ILE A 83 5.41 7.45 -9.39
N ALA A 84 4.32 8.19 -9.28
CA ALA A 84 2.99 7.73 -9.69
C ALA A 84 2.90 7.45 -11.20
N ASP A 85 3.62 8.21 -12.02
CA ASP A 85 3.70 7.96 -13.48
C ASP A 85 4.31 6.59 -13.81
N MET A 86 5.21 6.08 -12.97
CA MET A 86 5.84 4.77 -13.14
C MET A 86 4.91 3.59 -12.79
N LEU A 87 3.85 3.83 -12.03
CA LEU A 87 2.96 2.79 -11.54
C LEU A 87 1.80 2.51 -12.50
N SER A 88 1.51 1.25 -12.74
CA SER A 88 0.25 0.84 -13.38
C SER A 88 -0.93 1.01 -12.41
N VAL A 89 -2.15 0.88 -12.94
CA VAL A 89 -3.36 0.90 -12.11
C VAL A 89 -3.36 -0.24 -11.07
N ASP A 90 -2.85 -1.40 -11.46
CA ASP A 90 -2.76 -2.55 -10.55
C ASP A 90 -1.63 -2.37 -9.52
N ASP A 91 -0.50 -1.77 -9.90
CA ASP A 91 0.55 -1.41 -8.94
C ASP A 91 0.04 -0.45 -7.87
N ILE A 92 -0.73 0.55 -8.26
CA ILE A 92 -1.35 1.50 -7.33
C ILE A 92 -2.25 0.76 -6.33
N LYS A 93 -3.09 -0.16 -6.78
CA LYS A 93 -3.95 -0.97 -5.90
C LYS A 93 -3.12 -1.86 -4.97
N ASN A 94 -2.14 -2.55 -5.52
CA ASN A 94 -1.35 -3.51 -4.77
C ASN A 94 -0.50 -2.84 -3.67
N VAL A 95 0.17 -1.73 -3.97
CA VAL A 95 0.98 -1.01 -2.98
C VAL A 95 0.11 -0.31 -1.92
N SER A 96 -1.06 0.18 -2.32
CA SER A 96 -2.03 0.76 -1.37
C SER A 96 -2.54 -0.30 -0.40
N LYS A 97 -2.83 -1.51 -0.89
CA LYS A 97 -3.19 -2.66 -0.06
C LYS A 97 -2.07 -3.05 0.90
N TRP A 98 -0.81 -3.05 0.46
CA TRP A 98 0.33 -3.34 1.33
C TRP A 98 0.38 -2.37 2.52
N TYR A 99 0.46 -1.08 2.29
CA TYR A 99 0.58 -0.10 3.37
C TYR A 99 -0.64 -0.06 4.29
N SER A 100 -1.84 -0.24 3.75
CA SER A 100 -3.08 -0.30 4.56
C SER A 100 -3.18 -1.55 5.43
N SER A 101 -2.52 -2.65 5.05
CA SER A 101 -2.54 -3.92 5.77
C SER A 101 -1.63 -3.95 6.98
N ILE A 102 -0.71 -3.01 7.11
CA ILE A 102 0.25 -2.96 8.20
C ILE A 102 -0.47 -2.57 9.49
N LYS A 103 -0.31 -3.38 10.52
CA LYS A 103 -0.96 -3.15 11.83
C LYS A 103 -0.08 -2.28 12.70
N ILE A 104 -0.72 -1.38 13.43
CA ILE A 104 -0.09 -0.59 14.49
C ILE A 104 -0.53 -1.20 15.81
N GLU A 105 0.43 -1.61 16.63
CA GLU A 105 0.21 -2.03 18.00
C GLU A 105 0.54 -0.85 18.92
N ILE A 106 -0.38 -0.54 19.83
CA ILE A 106 -0.17 0.50 20.85
C ILE A 106 0.30 -0.22 22.09
N GLU A 107 1.54 0.01 22.48
CA GLU A 107 2.02 -0.42 23.81
C GLU A 107 1.34 0.46 24.88
N ASP A 108 0.76 -0.18 25.89
CA ASP A 108 0.20 0.53 27.04
C ASP A 108 1.31 1.34 27.71
N ILE A 109 1.20 2.65 27.64
CA ILE A 109 2.08 3.55 28.38
C ILE A 109 1.63 3.46 29.83
N GLU A 110 2.29 2.63 30.63
CA GLU A 110 2.10 2.66 32.08
C GLU A 110 2.43 4.07 32.57
N LYS A 111 1.41 4.72 33.16
CA LYS A 111 1.57 6.03 33.81
C LYS A 111 2.16 5.89 35.18
#